data_dc2968add343a24b54284ec3b16bcf01
#
_entry.id   dc2968add343a24b54284ec3b16bcf01
#
_cell.length_a   1.000
_cell.length_b   1.000
_cell.length_c   1.000
_cell.angle_alpha   90.00
_cell.angle_beta   90.00
_cell.angle_gamma   90.00
#
_symmetry.space_group_name_H-M   'P 1'
#
loop_
_entity.id
_entity.type
_entity.pdbx_description
1 polymer ?
#
loop_
_entity_poly.entity_id
_entity_poly.type
_entity_poly.pdbx_seq_one_letter_code
_entity_poly.pdbx_strand_id
1 'polypeptide(L)'
;MKLRSLILMLLGSCLMPLLAGAQSVSMSPSRLYYKVDVGAYKTQTVTVTNNSSVRQAFNVSFGDFEPAGYQGKSKFMQAGESEHSCSEWLTATPSFFELDPGQSQKVQVLLQVPTSPEANKVKWAAMRVKLTKERKSNDIAD
;
A
#
# COMPACT_ATOMS: atom_id res chain seq x y z
N MET A 1 -41.77 -35.77 -16.17
CA MET A 1 -41.91 -34.30 -16.01
C MET A 1 -41.23 -33.72 -14.78
N LYS A 2 -41.13 -34.49 -13.70
CA LYS A 2 -40.46 -33.99 -12.47
C LYS A 2 -38.93 -33.93 -12.56
N LEU A 3 -38.30 -34.74 -13.40
CA LEU A 3 -36.84 -34.78 -13.57
C LEU A 3 -36.29 -33.58 -14.31
N ARG A 4 -37.05 -33.02 -15.25
CA ARG A 4 -36.67 -31.84 -16.02
C ARG A 4 -36.71 -30.57 -15.19
N SER A 5 -37.61 -30.47 -14.23
CA SER A 5 -37.68 -29.36 -13.28
C SER A 5 -36.53 -29.39 -12.28
N LEU A 6 -36.08 -30.56 -11.85
CA LEU A 6 -34.95 -30.72 -10.93
C LEU A 6 -33.63 -30.34 -11.60
N ILE A 7 -33.45 -30.65 -12.88
CA ILE A 7 -32.24 -30.29 -13.64
C ILE A 7 -32.16 -28.79 -13.88
N LEU A 8 -33.27 -28.13 -14.13
CA LEU A 8 -33.30 -26.66 -14.24
C LEU A 8 -32.98 -25.94 -12.92
N MET A 9 -33.39 -26.53 -11.79
CA MET A 9 -33.04 -25.96 -10.47
C MET A 9 -31.58 -26.17 -10.10
N LEU A 10 -30.96 -27.26 -10.55
CA LEU A 10 -29.52 -27.49 -10.32
C LEU A 10 -28.61 -26.61 -11.18
N LEU A 11 -29.06 -26.22 -12.38
CA LEU A 11 -28.28 -25.31 -13.23
C LEU A 11 -28.33 -23.86 -12.78
N GLY A 12 -29.36 -23.48 -12.02
CA GLY A 12 -29.49 -22.09 -11.49
C GLY A 12 -28.59 -21.81 -10.29
N SER A 13 -28.07 -22.84 -9.63
CA SER A 13 -27.28 -22.69 -8.41
C SER A 13 -25.76 -22.47 -8.64
N CYS A 14 -25.29 -22.54 -9.88
CA CYS A 14 -23.87 -22.51 -10.19
C CYS A 14 -23.36 -21.16 -10.68
N LEU A 15 -24.20 -20.11 -10.72
CA LEU A 15 -23.82 -18.75 -11.13
C LEU A 15 -23.90 -17.76 -9.97
N MET A 16 -23.36 -18.11 -8.80
CA MET A 16 -22.94 -17.05 -7.89
C MET A 16 -21.53 -16.60 -8.34
N PRO A 17 -21.40 -15.37 -8.86
CA PRO A 17 -20.07 -14.81 -8.99
C PRO A 17 -19.49 -14.72 -7.60
N LEU A 18 -18.41 -15.44 -7.35
CA LEU A 18 -17.52 -15.17 -6.25
C LEU A 18 -17.03 -13.72 -6.46
N LEU A 19 -17.72 -12.78 -5.83
CA LEU A 19 -17.21 -11.44 -5.61
C LEU A 19 -16.05 -11.57 -4.62
N ALA A 20 -14.97 -12.20 -5.07
CA ALA A 20 -13.69 -12.02 -4.41
C ALA A 20 -13.36 -10.55 -4.54
N GLY A 21 -13.43 -9.82 -3.43
CA GLY A 21 -13.02 -8.43 -3.38
C GLY A 21 -11.57 -8.33 -3.79
N ALA A 22 -11.33 -8.09 -5.08
CA ALA A 22 -10.00 -7.85 -5.59
C ALA A 22 -9.47 -6.58 -4.93
N GLN A 23 -8.25 -6.65 -4.35
CA GLN A 23 -7.57 -5.44 -3.87
C GLN A 23 -7.40 -4.48 -5.04
N SER A 24 -7.76 -3.21 -4.84
CA SER A 24 -7.68 -2.18 -5.87
C SER A 24 -6.25 -1.78 -6.20
N VAL A 25 -5.30 -2.12 -5.34
CA VAL A 25 -3.87 -1.83 -5.51
C VAL A 25 -3.03 -2.96 -4.95
N SER A 26 -1.93 -3.26 -5.61
CA SER A 26 -0.90 -4.19 -5.11
C SER A 26 0.47 -3.55 -5.13
N MET A 27 1.33 -4.00 -4.22
CA MET A 27 2.73 -3.58 -4.14
C MET A 27 3.65 -4.80 -4.13
N SER A 28 4.76 -4.71 -4.82
CA SER A 28 5.78 -5.75 -4.85
C SER A 28 7.18 -5.14 -4.87
N PRO A 29 8.08 -5.54 -3.98
CA PRO A 29 7.89 -6.45 -2.85
C PRO A 29 7.04 -5.83 -1.73
N SER A 30 6.46 -6.67 -0.88
CA SER A 30 5.64 -6.22 0.27
C SER A 30 6.47 -5.79 1.49
N ARG A 31 7.76 -6.07 1.48
CA ARG A 31 8.70 -5.71 2.54
C ARG A 31 10.05 -5.32 1.93
N LEU A 32 10.64 -4.28 2.48
CA LEU A 32 11.98 -3.83 2.15
C LEU A 32 12.88 -3.98 3.38
N TYR A 33 14.06 -4.52 3.17
CA TYR A 33 15.07 -4.64 4.21
C TYR A 33 16.29 -3.81 3.84
N TYR A 34 16.65 -2.89 4.72
CA TYR A 34 17.80 -2.02 4.54
C TYR A 34 18.88 -2.36 5.56
N LYS A 35 20.09 -2.50 5.08
CA LYS A 35 21.29 -2.50 5.90
C LYS A 35 22.13 -1.31 5.45
N VAL A 36 22.17 -0.28 6.26
CA VAL A 36 22.75 1.02 5.93
C VAL A 36 23.49 1.56 7.15
N ASP A 37 24.70 2.05 6.93
CA ASP A 37 25.46 2.68 7.99
C ASP A 37 24.92 4.06 8.35
N VAL A 38 25.21 4.52 9.56
CA VAL A 38 24.86 5.88 10.02
C VAL A 38 25.47 6.91 9.06
N GLY A 39 24.66 7.87 8.63
CA GLY A 39 25.05 8.92 7.69
C GLY A 39 25.04 8.50 6.22
N ALA A 40 24.74 7.23 5.91
CA ALA A 40 24.66 6.73 4.55
C ALA A 40 23.22 6.68 4.03
N TYR A 41 23.04 6.41 2.76
CA TYR A 41 21.73 6.26 2.13
C TYR A 41 21.68 5.03 1.23
N LYS A 42 20.50 4.52 1.00
CA LYS A 42 20.25 3.42 0.08
C LYS A 42 18.85 3.53 -0.51
N THR A 43 18.76 3.20 -1.79
CA THR A 43 17.49 3.20 -2.52
C THR A 43 17.08 1.77 -2.87
N GLN A 44 15.81 1.45 -2.69
CA GLN A 44 15.20 0.23 -3.22
C GLN A 44 13.94 0.60 -4.01
N THR A 45 13.48 -0.30 -4.86
CA THR A 45 12.36 -0.08 -5.75
C THR A 45 11.16 -0.93 -5.34
N VAL A 46 10.00 -0.31 -5.26
CA VAL A 46 8.70 -0.97 -5.10
C VAL A 46 7.87 -0.72 -6.36
N THR A 47 7.24 -1.75 -6.87
CA THR A 47 6.30 -1.64 -7.98
C THR A 47 4.88 -1.59 -7.45
N VAL A 48 4.15 -0.54 -7.77
CA VAL A 48 2.74 -0.33 -7.43
C VAL A 48 1.90 -0.59 -8.67
N THR A 49 0.87 -1.41 -8.58
CA THR A 49 0.00 -1.79 -9.69
C THR A 49 -1.45 -1.44 -9.38
N ASN A 50 -2.13 -0.81 -10.34
CA ASN A 50 -3.57 -0.57 -10.27
C ASN A 50 -4.32 -1.82 -10.73
N ASN A 51 -4.91 -2.55 -9.80
CA ASN A 51 -5.70 -3.76 -10.07
C ASN A 51 -7.20 -3.45 -10.23
N SER A 52 -7.60 -2.19 -10.15
CA SER A 52 -8.99 -1.80 -10.36
C SER A 52 -9.35 -1.70 -11.84
N SER A 53 -10.62 -1.60 -12.14
CA SER A 53 -11.15 -1.46 -13.51
C SER A 53 -11.20 -0.01 -14.01
N VAL A 54 -10.75 0.94 -13.21
CA VAL A 54 -10.77 2.38 -13.52
C VAL A 54 -9.42 3.01 -13.27
N ARG A 55 -9.14 4.13 -13.94
CA ARG A 55 -7.95 4.94 -13.67
C ARG A 55 -8.01 5.47 -12.24
N GLN A 56 -6.91 5.36 -11.52
CA GLN A 56 -6.78 5.79 -10.14
C GLN A 56 -5.56 6.68 -9.95
N ALA A 57 -5.68 7.63 -9.03
CA ALA A 57 -4.56 8.42 -8.52
C ALA A 57 -4.11 7.87 -7.16
N PHE A 58 -2.79 7.78 -6.99
CA PHE A 58 -2.17 7.22 -5.80
C PHE A 58 -1.24 8.23 -5.13
N ASN A 59 -1.25 8.22 -3.82
CA ASN A 59 -0.30 8.98 -3.01
C ASN A 59 0.45 8.03 -2.09
N VAL A 60 1.78 8.16 -2.08
CA VAL A 60 2.69 7.37 -1.24
C VAL A 60 3.13 8.19 -0.05
N SER A 61 2.99 7.62 1.13
CA SER A 61 3.44 8.22 2.39
C SER A 61 4.03 7.16 3.31
N PHE A 62 4.72 7.60 4.34
CA PHE A 62 5.29 6.74 5.37
C PHE A 62 4.69 7.07 6.72
N GLY A 63 4.56 6.08 7.56
CA GLY A 63 4.09 6.23 8.91
C GLY A 63 4.70 5.19 9.83
N ASP A 64 4.47 5.33 11.11
CA ASP A 64 4.98 4.43 12.12
C ASP A 64 3.99 3.32 12.43
N PHE A 65 4.49 2.24 12.98
CA PHE A 65 3.67 1.19 13.58
C PHE A 65 4.40 0.54 14.74
N GLU A 66 3.63 0.05 15.68
CA GLU A 66 4.12 -0.73 16.81
C GLU A 66 3.32 -2.03 16.93
N PRO A 67 3.95 -3.10 17.43
CA PRO A 67 3.20 -4.30 17.78
C PRO A 67 2.12 -3.97 18.82
N ALA A 68 0.90 -4.38 18.59
CA ALA A 68 -0.23 -4.12 19.49
C ALA A 68 -0.79 -5.44 20.02
N GLY A 69 -0.40 -5.79 21.26
CA GLY A 69 -0.91 -6.97 21.94
C GLY A 69 -0.45 -8.30 21.35
N TYR A 70 -1.23 -9.36 21.59
CA TYR A 70 -0.96 -10.71 21.11
C TYR A 70 -1.52 -10.93 19.71
N GLN A 71 -0.99 -11.88 18.97
CA GLN A 71 -1.47 -12.34 17.65
C GLN A 71 -1.06 -11.47 16.44
N GLY A 72 0.07 -10.77 16.51
CA GLY A 72 0.64 -10.07 15.36
C GLY A 72 -0.16 -8.86 14.89
N LYS A 73 -0.99 -8.29 15.75
CA LYS A 73 -1.67 -7.02 15.47
C LYS A 73 -0.68 -5.87 15.50
N SER A 74 -0.90 -4.87 14.67
CA SER A 74 -0.09 -3.66 14.63
C SER A 74 -0.96 -2.44 14.89
N LYS A 75 -0.43 -1.50 15.67
CA LYS A 75 -1.00 -0.16 15.85
C LYS A 75 -0.27 0.79 14.92
N PHE A 76 -0.99 1.39 13.99
CA PHE A 76 -0.44 2.40 13.09
C PHE A 76 -0.48 3.77 13.76
N MET A 77 0.58 4.53 13.56
CA MET A 77 0.82 5.84 14.17
C MET A 77 1.29 6.82 13.10
N GLN A 78 1.33 8.09 13.43
CA GLN A 78 1.89 9.10 12.54
C GLN A 78 3.43 9.02 12.54
N ALA A 79 4.05 9.57 11.49
CA ALA A 79 5.50 9.60 11.37
C ALA A 79 6.14 10.33 12.56
N GLY A 80 7.15 9.71 13.16
CA GLY A 80 7.89 10.27 14.28
C GLY A 80 7.34 9.98 15.67
N GLU A 81 6.19 9.30 15.80
CA GLU A 81 5.59 8.97 17.11
C GLU A 81 6.24 7.75 17.78
N SER A 82 6.78 6.81 17.03
CA SER A 82 7.41 5.60 17.57
C SER A 82 8.89 5.82 17.87
N GLU A 83 9.39 5.19 18.94
CA GLU A 83 10.83 5.12 19.23
C GLU A 83 11.63 4.40 18.13
N HIS A 84 10.97 3.50 17.42
CA HIS A 84 11.58 2.73 16.34
C HIS A 84 11.39 3.38 14.97
N SER A 85 10.86 4.60 14.94
CA SER A 85 10.53 5.30 13.71
C SER A 85 11.75 5.57 12.85
N CYS A 86 11.63 5.26 11.55
CA CYS A 86 12.48 5.80 10.50
C CYS A 86 11.64 6.44 9.37
N SER A 87 10.38 6.72 9.62
CA SER A 87 9.45 7.26 8.63
C SER A 87 9.93 8.57 8.02
N GLU A 88 10.54 9.44 8.82
CA GLU A 88 11.06 10.74 8.39
C GLU A 88 12.37 10.63 7.58
N TRP A 89 13.02 9.48 7.60
CA TRP A 89 14.23 9.19 6.83
C TRP A 89 13.92 8.64 5.43
N LEU A 90 12.66 8.36 5.15
CA LEU A 90 12.19 7.74 3.92
C LEU A 90 11.57 8.76 2.97
N THR A 91 11.90 8.62 1.70
CA THR A 91 11.34 9.41 0.62
C THR A 91 10.94 8.51 -0.54
N ALA A 92 9.74 8.69 -1.06
CA ALA A 92 9.25 7.99 -2.24
C ALA A 92 9.30 8.89 -3.47
N THR A 93 9.79 8.36 -4.58
CA THR A 93 9.86 9.08 -5.86
C THR A 93 9.39 8.17 -7.00
N PRO A 94 8.30 8.48 -7.69
CA PRO A 94 7.34 9.55 -7.40
C PRO A 94 6.47 9.24 -6.17
N SER A 95 6.01 10.26 -5.47
CA SER A 95 5.09 10.13 -4.33
C SER A 95 3.62 10.28 -4.71
N PHE A 96 3.37 10.81 -5.89
CA PHE A 96 2.04 10.93 -6.49
C PHE A 96 2.10 10.51 -7.95
N PHE A 97 1.15 9.68 -8.38
CA PHE A 97 1.05 9.22 -9.77
C PHE A 97 -0.35 8.69 -10.07
N GLU A 98 -0.68 8.66 -11.34
CA GLU A 98 -1.93 8.10 -11.84
C GLU A 98 -1.65 6.87 -12.69
N LEU A 99 -2.47 5.83 -12.52
CA LEU A 99 -2.36 4.57 -13.26
C LEU A 99 -3.68 4.19 -13.88
N ASP A 100 -3.63 3.80 -15.15
CA ASP A 100 -4.74 3.13 -15.82
C ASP A 100 -4.92 1.70 -15.28
N PRO A 101 -6.07 1.06 -15.52
CA PRO A 101 -6.27 -0.32 -15.11
C PRO A 101 -5.15 -1.24 -15.60
N GLY A 102 -4.56 -2.01 -14.69
CA GLY A 102 -3.47 -2.93 -14.98
C GLY A 102 -2.09 -2.30 -15.14
N GLN A 103 -1.96 -0.97 -15.12
CA GLN A 103 -0.67 -0.29 -15.18
C GLN A 103 0.07 -0.35 -13.85
N SER A 104 1.40 -0.29 -13.94
CA SER A 104 2.31 -0.29 -12.80
C SER A 104 3.24 0.92 -12.83
N GLN A 105 3.61 1.39 -11.64
CA GLN A 105 4.60 2.43 -11.41
C GLN A 105 5.70 1.90 -10.51
N LYS A 106 6.94 2.05 -10.94
CA LYS A 106 8.11 1.84 -10.08
C LYS A 106 8.31 3.06 -9.20
N VAL A 107 8.33 2.83 -7.90
CA VAL A 107 8.55 3.87 -6.88
C VAL A 107 9.89 3.59 -6.23
N GLN A 108 10.78 4.55 -6.30
CA GLN A 108 12.06 4.49 -5.60
C GLN A 108 11.86 4.94 -4.15
N VAL A 109 12.27 4.09 -3.22
CA VAL A 109 12.21 4.36 -1.78
C VAL A 109 13.62 4.58 -1.28
N LEU A 110 13.95 5.85 -1.05
CA LEU A 110 15.22 6.28 -0.52
C LEU A 110 15.17 6.28 1.01
N LEU A 111 16.09 5.55 1.63
CA LEU A 111 16.37 5.66 3.05
C LEU A 111 17.65 6.47 3.23
N GLN A 112 17.57 7.56 3.97
CA GLN A 112 18.71 8.42 4.33
C GLN A 112 18.86 8.42 5.84
N VAL A 113 19.91 7.77 6.32
CA VAL A 113 20.16 7.61 7.77
C VAL A 113 20.91 8.82 8.29
N PRO A 114 20.41 9.52 9.32
CA PRO A 114 21.11 10.67 9.90
C PRO A 114 22.39 10.23 10.62
N THR A 115 23.26 11.18 10.90
CA THR A 115 24.54 10.96 11.60
C THR A 115 24.41 10.88 13.13
N SER A 116 23.19 10.94 13.63
CA SER A 116 22.89 10.88 15.07
C SER A 116 23.18 9.49 15.64
N PRO A 117 23.68 9.38 16.90
CA PRO A 117 23.89 8.09 17.58
C PRO A 117 22.62 7.25 17.71
N GLU A 118 21.45 7.88 17.78
CA GLU A 118 20.14 7.23 17.83
C GLU A 118 19.81 6.46 16.55
N ALA A 119 20.48 6.79 15.44
CA ALA A 119 20.27 6.12 14.17
C ALA A 119 20.92 4.72 14.09
N ASN A 120 21.81 4.38 15.01
CA ASN A 120 22.48 3.07 15.05
C ASN A 120 21.65 2.02 15.81
N LYS A 121 20.39 1.89 15.44
CA LYS A 121 19.44 0.92 16.02
C LYS A 121 18.56 0.34 14.93
N VAL A 122 17.92 -0.78 15.24
CA VAL A 122 16.91 -1.34 14.36
C VAL A 122 15.68 -0.44 14.36
N LYS A 123 15.29 0.00 13.19
CA LYS A 123 14.14 0.87 12.95
C LYS A 123 13.22 0.26 11.91
N TRP A 124 11.96 0.66 11.93
CA TRP A 124 10.97 0.26 10.94
C TRP A 124 9.95 1.36 10.65
N ALA A 125 9.29 1.24 9.53
CA ALA A 125 8.21 2.13 9.11
C ALA A 125 7.25 1.40 8.19
N ALA A 126 6.05 1.91 8.07
CA ALA A 126 5.05 1.45 7.12
C ALA A 126 4.99 2.39 5.91
N MET A 127 5.12 1.83 4.71
CA MET A 127 4.82 2.53 3.47
C MET A 127 3.32 2.40 3.19
N ARG A 128 2.66 3.52 2.97
CA ARG A 128 1.24 3.60 2.69
C ARG A 128 1.00 4.12 1.29
N VAL A 129 0.25 3.36 0.51
CA VAL A 129 -0.24 3.79 -0.80
C VAL A 129 -1.73 4.00 -0.68
N LYS A 130 -2.17 5.24 -0.80
CA LYS A 130 -3.57 5.62 -0.69
C LYS A 130 -4.12 6.05 -2.04
N LEU A 131 -5.37 5.68 -2.30
CA LEU A 131 -6.15 6.26 -3.38
C LEU A 131 -6.44 7.71 -3.05
N THR A 132 -6.09 8.60 -3.97
CA THR A 132 -6.51 9.99 -3.90
C THR A 132 -7.89 10.08 -4.50
N LYS A 133 -8.88 10.52 -3.73
CA LYS A 133 -10.20 10.82 -4.29
C LYS A 133 -10.04 11.98 -5.25
N GLU A 134 -10.42 11.79 -6.51
CA GLU A 134 -10.59 12.91 -7.42
C GLU A 134 -11.51 13.93 -6.76
N ARG A 135 -11.04 15.17 -6.61
CA ARG A 135 -11.95 16.28 -6.39
C ARG A 135 -12.87 16.31 -7.61
N LYS A 136 -14.11 15.96 -7.42
CA LYS A 136 -15.11 16.20 -8.46
C LYS A 136 -15.03 17.67 -8.80
N SER A 137 -14.89 17.95 -10.09
CA SER A 137 -14.82 19.32 -10.61
C SER A 137 -16.02 20.21 -10.28
N ASN A 138 -16.97 19.66 -9.53
CA ASN A 138 -18.17 20.36 -9.07
C ASN A 138 -17.93 21.25 -7.82
N ASP A 139 -16.76 21.16 -7.19
CA ASP A 139 -16.44 21.99 -6.02
C ASP A 139 -15.79 23.34 -6.43
N ILE A 140 -15.71 23.63 -7.73
CA ILE A 140 -15.11 24.87 -8.25
C ILE A 140 -16.19 25.84 -8.75
N ALA A 141 -17.46 25.51 -8.62
CA ALA A 141 -18.53 26.32 -9.12
C ALA A 141 -19.19 27.16 -8.00
N ASP A 142 -18.38 27.96 -7.32
CA ASP A 142 -18.93 29.08 -6.51
C ASP A 142 -17.88 30.18 -6.29
#